data_3f244457e641dc4a63912ed02ff6c4b3
#
_entry.id   3f244457e641dc4a63912ed02ff6c4b3
#
_cell.length_a   1.000
_cell.length_b   1.000
_cell.length_c   1.000
_cell.angle_alpha   90.00
_cell.angle_beta   90.00
_cell.angle_gamma   90.00
#
_symmetry.space_group_name_H-M   'P 1'
#
loop_
_entity.id
_entity.type
_entity.pdbx_description
1 polymer ?
#
loop_
_entity_poly.entity_id
_entity_poly.type
_entity_poly.pdbx_seq_one_letter_code
_entity_poly.pdbx_strand_id
1 'polypeptide(L)' 'MAIGERIHFFRLLRGMTQKYLGTAVGFPERSADVRLAQYENGSRKPKADLTAALAQVLDVSPQALD' A
#
# COMPACT_ATOMS: atom_id res chain seq x y z
N MET A 1 -1.46 -13.60 7.31
CA MET A 1 -2.00 -12.73 6.23
C MET A 1 -0.90 -12.40 5.25
N ALA A 2 -1.23 -12.35 3.96
CA ALA A 2 -0.29 -11.88 2.95
C ALA A 2 -0.10 -10.36 3.08
N ILE A 3 1.05 -9.87 2.61
CA ILE A 3 1.36 -8.44 2.71
C ILE A 3 0.30 -7.58 2.02
N GLY A 4 -0.23 -8.02 0.88
CA GLY A 4 -1.27 -7.26 0.17
C GLY A 4 -2.54 -7.12 1.00
N GLU A 5 -2.93 -8.18 1.71
CA GLU A 5 -4.09 -8.13 2.59
C GLU A 5 -3.87 -7.15 3.76
N ARG A 6 -2.65 -7.08 4.28
CA ARG A 6 -2.33 -6.15 5.36
C ARG A 6 -2.33 -4.71 4.89
N ILE A 7 -1.80 -4.45 3.69
CA ILE A 7 -1.87 -3.12 3.09
C ILE A 7 -3.33 -2.69 2.97
N HIS A 8 -4.17 -3.57 2.44
CA HIS A 8 -5.61 -3.31 2.29
C HIS A 8 -6.26 -3.02 3.65
N PHE A 9 -5.97 -3.86 4.65
CA PHE A 9 -6.53 -3.71 5.99
C PHE A 9 -6.18 -2.35 6.60
N PHE A 10 -4.90 -2.00 6.60
CA PHE A 10 -4.47 -0.74 7.21
C PHE A 10 -4.96 0.47 6.41
N ARG A 11 -5.03 0.35 5.08
CA ARG A 11 -5.56 1.43 4.25
C ARG A 11 -7.01 1.74 4.64
N LEU A 12 -7.84 0.71 4.76
CA LEU A 12 -9.24 0.89 5.16
C LEU A 12 -9.34 1.43 6.57
N LEU A 13 -8.50 0.93 7.47
CA LEU A 13 -8.47 1.39 8.87
C LEU A 13 -8.18 2.89 8.95
N ARG A 14 -7.32 3.40 8.08
CA ARG A 14 -6.97 4.83 8.03
C ARG A 14 -7.95 5.65 7.18
N GLY A 15 -8.95 5.03 6.56
CA GLY A 15 -9.93 5.74 5.74
C GLY A 15 -9.39 6.25 4.41
N MET A 16 -8.35 5.60 3.89
CA MET A 16 -7.70 6.03 2.64
C MET A 16 -8.27 5.29 1.44
N THR A 17 -8.36 5.99 0.30
CA THR A 17 -8.65 5.35 -0.98
C THR A 17 -7.37 4.74 -1.55
N GLN A 18 -7.51 3.81 -2.50
CA GLN A 18 -6.36 3.26 -3.23
C GLN A 18 -5.60 4.38 -3.94
N LYS A 19 -6.31 5.31 -4.54
CA LYS A 19 -5.69 6.43 -5.24
C LYS A 19 -4.88 7.30 -4.28
N TYR A 20 -5.44 7.60 -3.12
CA TYR A 20 -4.74 8.42 -2.14
C TYR A 20 -3.43 7.75 -1.70
N LEU A 21 -3.53 6.49 -1.28
CA LEU A 21 -2.35 5.78 -0.81
C LEU A 21 -1.32 5.61 -1.94
N GLY A 22 -1.79 5.29 -3.16
CA GLY A 22 -0.90 5.13 -4.29
C GLY A 22 -0.15 6.41 -4.63
N THR A 23 -0.81 7.56 -4.65
CA THR A 23 -0.14 8.83 -4.91
C THR A 23 0.78 9.22 -3.76
N ALA A 24 0.38 8.93 -2.52
CA ALA A 24 1.19 9.26 -1.35
C ALA A 24 2.53 8.52 -1.34
N VAL A 25 2.59 7.32 -1.91
CA VAL A 25 3.85 6.57 -2.01
C VAL A 25 4.59 6.81 -3.33
N GLY A 26 4.10 7.73 -4.16
CA GLY A 26 4.82 8.20 -5.34
C GLY A 26 4.37 7.63 -6.68
N PHE A 27 3.26 6.88 -6.73
CA PHE A 27 2.75 6.41 -8.03
C PHE A 27 2.14 7.57 -8.82
N PRO A 28 2.24 7.54 -10.16
CA PRO A 28 1.57 8.55 -10.99
C PRO A 28 0.07 8.56 -10.71
N GLU A 29 -0.51 9.75 -10.64
CA GLU A 29 -1.90 9.91 -10.23
C GLU A 29 -2.87 9.09 -11.08
N ARG A 30 -2.68 9.07 -12.41
CA ARG A 30 -3.61 8.39 -13.30
C ARG A 30 -3.59 6.87 -13.21
N SER A 31 -2.56 6.29 -12.59
CA SER A 31 -2.43 4.85 -12.44
C SER A 31 -2.31 4.42 -10.98
N ALA A 32 -2.41 5.36 -10.06
CA ALA A 32 -2.13 5.10 -8.64
C ALA A 32 -3.09 4.07 -8.06
N ASP A 33 -4.37 4.16 -8.36
CA ASP A 33 -5.37 3.22 -7.84
C ASP A 33 -5.18 1.81 -8.42
N VAL A 34 -4.94 1.72 -9.73
CA VAL A 34 -4.72 0.42 -10.38
C VAL A 34 -3.46 -0.24 -9.86
N ARG A 35 -2.37 0.53 -9.73
CA ARG A 35 -1.11 0.00 -9.24
C ARG A 35 -1.21 -0.45 -7.78
N LEU A 36 -1.85 0.35 -6.94
CA LEU A 36 -2.03 -0.05 -5.55
C LEU A 36 -2.91 -1.29 -5.42
N ALA A 37 -3.96 -1.38 -6.24
CA ALA A 37 -4.82 -2.57 -6.25
C ALA A 37 -4.02 -3.84 -6.57
N GLN A 38 -3.04 -3.76 -7.46
CA GLN A 38 -2.19 -4.90 -7.80
C GLN A 38 -1.36 -5.37 -6.61
N TYR A 39 -0.88 -4.44 -5.78
CA TYR A 39 -0.17 -4.81 -4.56
C TYR A 39 -1.11 -5.41 -3.52
N GLU A 40 -2.32 -4.88 -3.42
CA GLU A 40 -3.30 -5.40 -2.47
C GLU A 40 -3.79 -6.81 -2.85
N ASN A 41 -3.97 -7.09 -4.14
CA ASN A 41 -4.48 -8.39 -4.57
C ASN A 41 -3.39 -9.44 -4.78
N GLY A 42 -2.12 -9.09 -4.58
CA GLY A 42 -1.01 -10.03 -4.69
C GLY A 42 -0.45 -10.21 -6.09
N SER A 43 -0.97 -9.50 -7.10
CA SER A 43 -0.41 -9.55 -8.46
C SER A 43 1.02 -9.02 -8.49
N ARG A 44 1.34 -8.09 -7.61
CA ARG A 44 2.69 -7.56 -7.44
C ARG A 44 3.05 -7.56 -5.97
N LYS A 45 4.33 -7.83 -5.67
CA LYS A 45 4.84 -7.77 -4.29
C LYS A 45 5.70 -6.51 -4.14
N PRO A 46 5.48 -5.70 -3.11
CA PRO A 46 6.32 -4.53 -2.89
C PRO A 46 7.71 -4.96 -2.44
N LYS A 47 8.72 -4.26 -2.96
CA LYS A 47 10.09 -4.42 -2.48
C LYS A 47 10.28 -3.59 -1.21
N ALA A 48 11.45 -3.70 -0.59
CA ALA A 48 11.70 -3.13 0.73
C ALA A 48 11.45 -1.61 0.79
N ASP A 49 11.87 -0.88 -0.24
CA ASP A 49 11.69 0.56 -0.27
C ASP A 49 10.21 0.97 -0.36
N LEU A 50 9.44 0.26 -1.18
CA LEU A 50 8.00 0.53 -1.28
C LEU A 50 7.28 0.11 0.01
N THR A 51 7.67 -1.03 0.60
CA THR A 51 7.11 -1.47 1.87
C THR A 51 7.34 -0.41 2.95
N ALA A 52 8.54 0.16 3.02
CA ALA A 52 8.85 1.21 3.99
C ALA A 52 7.99 2.46 3.74
N ALA A 53 7.81 2.86 2.47
CA ALA A 53 6.99 4.01 2.14
C ALA A 53 5.52 3.79 2.50
N LEU A 54 4.99 2.60 2.21
CA LEU A 54 3.62 2.24 2.57
C LEU A 54 3.43 2.28 4.09
N ALA A 55 4.37 1.68 4.82
CA ALA A 55 4.31 1.65 6.29
C ALA A 55 4.30 3.07 6.86
N GLN A 56 5.12 3.95 6.31
CA GLN A 56 5.19 5.33 6.78
C GLN A 56 3.86 6.06 6.57
N VAL A 57 3.27 5.94 5.40
CA VAL A 57 1.99 6.60 5.10
C VAL A 57 0.86 6.00 5.94
N LEU A 58 0.88 4.68 6.14
CA LEU A 58 -0.13 3.98 6.94
C LEU A 58 0.10 4.12 8.44
N ASP A 59 1.21 4.70 8.84
CA ASP A 59 1.58 4.93 10.24
C ASP A 59 1.68 3.61 11.04
N VAL A 60 2.36 2.65 10.44
CA VAL A 60 2.67 1.37 11.07
C VAL A 60 4.15 1.05 10.84
N SER A 61 4.71 0.12 11.62
CA SER A 61 6.06 -0.34 11.35
C SER A 61 6.08 -1.20 10.08
N PRO A 62 7.20 -1.24 9.33
CA PRO A 62 7.28 -2.11 8.15
C PRO A 62 6.99 -3.57 8.47
N GLN A 63 7.36 -4.04 9.67
CA GLN A 63 7.10 -5.41 10.10
C GLN A 63 5.62 -5.71 10.22
N ALA A 64 4.78 -4.71 10.45
CA ALA A 64 3.34 -4.90 10.53
C ALA A 64 2.73 -5.31 9.18
N LEU A 65 3.43 -5.03 8.07
CA LEU A 65 2.97 -5.39 6.74
C LEU A 65 3.45 -6.77 6.29
N ASP A 66 4.49 -7.30 6.92
CA ASP A 66 5.05 -8.61 6.52
C ASP A 66 4.24 -9.80 7.08
#